data_ee697770056a977779c4413a8af7f78c
#
_entry.id   ee697770056a977779c4413a8af7f78c
#
_cell.length_a   1.000
_cell.length_b   1.000
_cell.length_c   1.000
_cell.angle_alpha   90.00
_cell.angle_beta   90.00
_cell.angle_gamma   90.00
#
_symmetry.space_group_name_H-M   'P 1'
#
loop_
_entity.id
_entity.type
_entity.pdbx_description
1 polymer ?
#
loop_
_entity_poly.entity_id
_entity_poly.type
_entity_poly.pdbx_seq_one_letter_code
_entity_poly.pdbx_strand_id
1 'polypeptide(L)'
;ALQQTQDARFDPPFSTLQVGTIQGGTALNIVPQDCQFDFELRTLPTADAGAVLEDIAAFARHQLLPAMREKAPESDIAFEPLGAYPGLLTDPQSDFARWLSDWSGSEAFSTVAFGTEGGLFNEVGIATLICGPGSMAQGHKADEFVAVAQLERCMAMLGHLCDWMRAA
;
A
#
# COMPACT_ATOMS: atom_id res chain seq x y z
N ALA A 1 -4.10 13.85 -12.79
CA ALA A 1 -4.76 12.54 -12.93
C ALA A 1 -5.03 11.91 -11.58
N LEU A 2 -4.03 11.62 -10.73
CA LEU A 2 -4.20 10.89 -9.47
C LEU A 2 -5.19 11.49 -8.45
N GLN A 3 -5.38 12.80 -8.46
CA GLN A 3 -6.28 13.51 -7.54
C GLN A 3 -7.72 13.65 -8.06
N GLN A 4 -8.03 13.15 -9.25
CA GLN A 4 -9.39 13.25 -9.81
C GLN A 4 -10.36 12.29 -9.15
N THR A 5 -9.91 11.08 -8.81
CA THR A 5 -10.68 10.13 -8.01
C THR A 5 -10.38 10.37 -6.54
N GLN A 6 -11.43 10.58 -5.75
CA GLN A 6 -11.30 10.84 -4.31
C GLN A 6 -12.20 9.90 -3.51
N ASP A 7 -11.72 9.52 -2.33
CA ASP A 7 -12.46 8.74 -1.34
C ASP A 7 -12.16 9.30 0.06
N ALA A 8 -13.15 9.97 0.64
CA ALA A 8 -13.03 10.63 1.94
C ALA A 8 -12.79 9.67 3.13
N ARG A 9 -12.85 8.35 2.90
CA ARG A 9 -12.50 7.35 3.92
C ARG A 9 -11.00 7.21 4.12
N PHE A 10 -10.19 7.75 3.19
CA PHE A 10 -8.72 7.68 3.22
C PHE A 10 -8.08 9.05 3.50
N ASP A 11 -6.87 9.02 4.04
CA ASP A 11 -6.02 10.19 4.22
C ASP A 11 -4.60 9.87 3.70
N PRO A 12 -4.17 10.49 2.59
CA PRO A 12 -4.92 11.44 1.75
C PRO A 12 -6.09 10.76 0.98
N PRO A 13 -7.13 11.53 0.61
CA PRO A 13 -8.32 10.98 -0.04
C PRO A 13 -8.15 10.66 -1.52
N PHE A 14 -6.94 10.54 -2.01
CA PHE A 14 -6.59 10.28 -3.42
C PHE A 14 -5.31 9.44 -3.53
N SER A 15 -5.10 8.84 -4.70
CA SER A 15 -3.89 8.09 -5.00
C SER A 15 -2.66 9.00 -5.06
N THR A 16 -1.53 8.50 -4.57
CA THR A 16 -0.26 9.25 -4.52
C THR A 16 0.86 8.48 -5.23
N LEU A 17 1.83 9.21 -5.75
CA LEU A 17 3.04 8.67 -6.32
C LEU A 17 4.23 9.49 -5.81
N GLN A 18 5.29 8.81 -5.38
CA GLN A 18 6.53 9.46 -4.97
C GLN A 18 7.74 8.66 -5.45
N VAL A 19 8.84 9.35 -5.73
CA VAL A 19 10.16 8.74 -5.91
C VAL A 19 10.80 8.70 -4.53
N GLY A 20 11.16 7.49 -4.08
CA GLY A 20 11.77 7.25 -2.75
C GLY A 20 13.29 7.28 -2.81
N THR A 21 13.86 6.72 -3.86
CA THR A 21 15.32 6.69 -4.06
C THR A 21 15.68 7.08 -5.48
N ILE A 22 16.88 7.63 -5.67
CA ILE A 22 17.47 7.89 -6.99
C ILE A 22 18.98 7.70 -6.92
N GLN A 23 19.53 6.98 -7.88
CA GLN A 23 20.97 6.72 -7.99
C GLN A 23 21.40 6.85 -9.44
N GLY A 24 22.53 7.47 -9.69
CA GLY A 24 23.10 7.62 -11.04
C GLY A 24 24.41 8.39 -11.06
N GLY A 25 25.19 8.13 -12.12
CA GLY A 25 26.48 8.77 -12.31
C GLY A 25 27.61 8.20 -11.43
N THR A 26 28.85 8.51 -11.81
CA THR A 26 30.09 8.02 -11.15
C THR A 26 31.03 9.16 -10.73
N ALA A 27 30.96 10.33 -11.39
CA ALA A 27 31.78 11.48 -11.09
C ALA A 27 31.13 12.78 -11.57
N LEU A 28 31.49 13.89 -10.95
CA LEU A 28 30.93 15.21 -11.20
C LEU A 28 31.04 15.65 -12.67
N ASN A 29 32.13 15.30 -13.34
CA ASN A 29 32.49 15.73 -14.69
C ASN A 29 32.26 14.66 -15.77
N ILE A 30 31.50 13.61 -15.45
CA ILE A 30 31.13 12.53 -16.38
C ILE A 30 29.63 12.52 -16.53
N VAL A 31 29.13 12.50 -17.77
CA VAL A 31 27.71 12.33 -18.04
C VAL A 31 27.28 10.94 -17.53
N PRO A 32 26.26 10.85 -16.70
CA PRO A 32 25.77 9.57 -16.22
C PRO A 32 25.37 8.63 -17.37
N GLN A 33 25.90 7.41 -17.36
CA GLN A 33 25.50 6.37 -18.28
C GLN A 33 24.16 5.75 -17.86
N ASP A 34 24.02 5.54 -16.55
CA ASP A 34 22.86 4.92 -15.96
C ASP A 34 22.27 5.82 -14.86
N CYS A 35 20.95 5.79 -14.76
CA CYS A 35 20.20 6.38 -13.66
C CYS A 35 19.05 5.46 -13.31
N GLN A 36 18.98 5.07 -12.04
CA GLN A 36 17.89 4.28 -11.49
C GLN A 36 17.14 5.10 -10.43
N PHE A 37 15.84 4.99 -10.39
CA PHE A 37 15.04 5.48 -9.27
C PHE A 37 13.92 4.52 -8.96
N ASP A 38 13.64 4.36 -7.67
CA ASP A 38 12.52 3.57 -7.20
C ASP A 38 11.38 4.52 -6.85
N PHE A 39 10.20 4.19 -7.33
CA PHE A 39 9.00 4.95 -7.01
C PHE A 39 7.91 4.04 -6.46
N GLU A 40 7.08 4.60 -5.61
CA GLU A 40 5.93 3.94 -5.02
C GLU A 40 4.65 4.63 -5.50
N LEU A 41 3.71 3.82 -6.00
CA LEU A 41 2.35 4.25 -6.31
C LEU A 41 1.42 3.66 -5.25
N ARG A 42 0.76 4.52 -4.46
CA ARG A 42 -0.29 4.12 -3.52
C ARG A 42 -1.63 4.50 -4.12
N THR A 43 -2.45 3.51 -4.42
CA THR A 43 -3.76 3.72 -5.03
C THR A 43 -4.89 3.56 -4.03
N LEU A 44 -5.96 4.31 -4.24
CA LEU A 44 -7.24 3.96 -3.64
C LEU A 44 -7.65 2.56 -4.13
N PRO A 45 -8.36 1.75 -3.30
CA PRO A 45 -8.79 0.40 -3.70
C PRO A 45 -9.67 0.37 -4.97
N THR A 46 -10.30 1.49 -5.31
CA THR A 46 -11.15 1.64 -6.50
C THR A 46 -10.41 2.16 -7.73
N ALA A 47 -9.12 2.50 -7.61
CA ALA A 47 -8.32 3.05 -8.70
C ALA A 47 -7.55 1.93 -9.42
N ASP A 48 -7.44 2.05 -10.73
CA ASP A 48 -6.66 1.14 -11.57
C ASP A 48 -5.18 1.52 -11.54
N ALA A 49 -4.40 0.82 -10.72
CA ALA A 49 -2.96 1.01 -10.63
C ALA A 49 -2.25 0.67 -11.96
N GLY A 50 -2.75 -0.35 -12.68
CA GLY A 50 -2.18 -0.77 -13.97
C GLY A 50 -2.28 0.34 -15.01
N ALA A 51 -3.43 1.00 -15.10
CA ALA A 51 -3.62 2.13 -16.02
C ALA A 51 -2.66 3.29 -15.71
N VAL A 52 -2.43 3.61 -14.43
CA VAL A 52 -1.49 4.67 -14.04
C VAL A 52 -0.05 4.30 -14.43
N LEU A 53 0.36 3.06 -14.18
CA LEU A 53 1.71 2.59 -14.54
C LEU A 53 1.91 2.55 -16.06
N GLU A 54 0.89 2.15 -16.82
CA GLU A 54 0.94 2.16 -18.29
C GLU A 54 1.03 3.59 -18.83
N ASP A 55 0.32 4.56 -18.27
CA ASP A 55 0.44 5.98 -18.65
C ASP A 55 1.89 6.49 -18.45
N ILE A 56 2.53 6.13 -17.33
CA ILE A 56 3.94 6.47 -17.06
C ILE A 56 4.86 5.81 -18.08
N ALA A 57 4.68 4.52 -18.33
CA ALA A 57 5.49 3.78 -19.29
C ALA A 57 5.29 4.27 -20.73
N ALA A 58 4.06 4.62 -21.10
CA ALA A 58 3.74 5.21 -22.40
C ALA A 58 4.40 6.58 -22.57
N PHE A 59 4.38 7.43 -21.54
CA PHE A 59 5.09 8.71 -21.58
C PHE A 59 6.60 8.50 -21.77
N ALA A 60 7.21 7.57 -21.02
CA ALA A 60 8.63 7.26 -21.17
C ALA A 60 8.95 6.77 -22.60
N ARG A 61 8.16 5.82 -23.14
CA ARG A 61 8.39 5.24 -24.49
C ARG A 61 8.17 6.25 -25.61
N HIS A 62 7.16 7.11 -25.51
CA HIS A 62 6.73 7.96 -26.63
C HIS A 62 7.24 9.39 -26.54
N GLN A 63 7.61 9.88 -25.38
CA GLN A 63 8.06 11.26 -25.20
C GLN A 63 9.55 11.35 -24.84
N LEU A 64 10.06 10.49 -23.95
CA LEU A 64 11.43 10.61 -23.45
C LEU A 64 12.41 9.81 -24.31
N LEU A 65 12.12 8.53 -24.54
CA LEU A 65 13.03 7.62 -25.21
C LEU A 65 13.43 8.05 -26.64
N PRO A 66 12.53 8.60 -27.49
CA PRO A 66 12.92 9.10 -28.81
C PRO A 66 13.98 10.21 -28.73
N ALA A 67 13.82 11.18 -27.83
CA ALA A 67 14.77 12.26 -27.65
C ALA A 67 16.12 11.78 -27.11
N MET A 68 16.14 10.75 -26.26
CA MET A 68 17.37 10.12 -25.78
C MET A 68 18.10 9.42 -26.94
N ARG A 69 17.37 8.65 -27.76
CA ARG A 69 17.94 7.90 -28.88
C ARG A 69 18.47 8.77 -30.02
N GLU A 70 18.04 10.02 -30.14
CA GLU A 70 18.66 11.00 -31.03
C GLU A 70 20.11 11.29 -30.67
N LYS A 71 20.49 11.17 -29.38
CA LYS A 71 21.83 11.45 -28.87
C LYS A 71 22.64 10.19 -28.67
N ALA A 72 22.00 9.13 -28.18
CA ALA A 72 22.59 7.83 -27.88
C ALA A 72 21.59 6.75 -28.35
N PRO A 73 21.78 6.18 -29.54
CA PRO A 73 20.81 5.23 -30.15
C PRO A 73 20.57 3.98 -29.29
N GLU A 74 21.51 3.61 -28.43
CA GLU A 74 21.43 2.49 -27.49
C GLU A 74 20.62 2.78 -26.23
N SER A 75 20.15 4.01 -26.03
CA SER A 75 19.39 4.40 -24.84
C SER A 75 18.13 3.57 -24.68
N ASP A 76 17.82 3.19 -23.46
CA ASP A 76 16.59 2.51 -23.09
C ASP A 76 16.04 3.02 -21.75
N ILE A 77 14.73 2.79 -21.52
CA ILE A 77 14.05 3.02 -20.25
C ILE A 77 13.30 1.74 -19.90
N ALA A 78 13.79 1.02 -18.90
CA ALA A 78 13.21 -0.21 -18.41
C ALA A 78 12.42 0.04 -17.12
N PHE A 79 11.34 -0.72 -16.95
CA PHE A 79 10.55 -0.74 -15.71
C PHE A 79 10.61 -2.14 -15.12
N GLU A 80 10.97 -2.22 -13.85
CA GLU A 80 11.03 -3.47 -13.11
C GLU A 80 10.09 -3.38 -11.88
N PRO A 81 9.05 -4.22 -11.77
CA PRO A 81 8.19 -4.23 -10.61
C PRO A 81 8.92 -4.86 -9.41
N LEU A 82 9.03 -4.12 -8.32
CA LEU A 82 9.64 -4.59 -7.08
C LEU A 82 8.64 -5.32 -6.18
N GLY A 83 7.36 -4.96 -6.27
CA GLY A 83 6.27 -5.58 -5.53
C GLY A 83 4.95 -4.88 -5.78
N ALA A 84 3.85 -5.58 -5.57
CA ALA A 84 2.51 -5.02 -5.65
C ALA A 84 1.58 -5.74 -4.67
N TYR A 85 0.69 -4.96 -4.04
CA TYR A 85 -0.37 -5.46 -3.17
C TYR A 85 -1.68 -4.77 -3.56
N PRO A 86 -2.77 -5.52 -3.76
CA PRO A 86 -4.08 -4.90 -3.97
C PRO A 86 -4.54 -4.20 -2.69
N GLY A 87 -5.31 -3.12 -2.85
CA GLY A 87 -5.89 -2.42 -1.72
C GLY A 87 -6.90 -3.30 -0.97
N LEU A 88 -6.91 -3.21 0.35
CA LEU A 88 -7.91 -3.89 1.19
C LEU A 88 -9.06 -2.93 1.48
N LEU A 89 -10.27 -3.33 1.10
CA LEU A 89 -11.50 -2.63 1.47
C LEU A 89 -12.58 -3.65 1.83
N THR A 90 -12.86 -3.78 3.11
CA THR A 90 -13.87 -4.68 3.63
C THR A 90 -15.09 -3.90 4.11
N ASP A 91 -16.29 -4.40 3.83
CA ASP A 91 -17.52 -3.81 4.30
C ASP A 91 -17.58 -3.88 5.84
N PRO A 92 -17.63 -2.73 6.55
CA PRO A 92 -17.73 -2.71 7.99
C PRO A 92 -19.04 -3.30 8.54
N GLN A 93 -20.05 -3.52 7.69
CA GLN A 93 -21.31 -4.15 8.07
C GLN A 93 -21.34 -5.66 7.76
N SER A 94 -20.28 -6.24 7.24
CA SER A 94 -20.18 -7.69 7.03
C SER A 94 -20.28 -8.47 8.35
N ASP A 95 -20.70 -9.73 8.28
CA ASP A 95 -20.75 -10.60 9.45
C ASP A 95 -19.37 -10.72 10.14
N PHE A 96 -18.32 -10.85 9.32
CA PHE A 96 -16.97 -10.96 9.84
C PHE A 96 -16.52 -9.67 10.57
N ALA A 97 -16.87 -8.50 10.06
CA ALA A 97 -16.59 -7.23 10.71
C ALA A 97 -17.32 -7.12 12.07
N ARG A 98 -18.58 -7.56 12.13
CA ARG A 98 -19.35 -7.60 13.39
C ARG A 98 -18.73 -8.54 14.40
N TRP A 99 -18.37 -9.76 14.01
CA TRP A 99 -17.69 -10.71 14.91
C TRP A 99 -16.38 -10.16 15.45
N LEU A 100 -15.55 -9.57 14.59
CA LEU A 100 -14.28 -8.99 15.02
C LEU A 100 -14.49 -7.81 15.97
N SER A 101 -15.51 -6.98 15.72
CA SER A 101 -15.92 -5.89 16.63
C SER A 101 -16.30 -6.43 18.02
N ASP A 102 -17.13 -7.45 18.05
CA ASP A 102 -17.56 -8.09 19.31
C ASP A 102 -16.35 -8.68 20.07
N TRP A 103 -15.45 -9.39 19.38
CA TRP A 103 -14.29 -10.03 20.02
C TRP A 103 -13.24 -9.03 20.48
N SER A 104 -13.02 -7.96 19.72
CA SER A 104 -12.02 -6.92 20.05
C SER A 104 -12.52 -5.88 21.04
N GLY A 105 -13.85 -5.76 21.19
CA GLY A 105 -14.50 -4.69 21.93
C GLY A 105 -14.34 -3.32 21.27
N SER A 106 -14.10 -3.27 19.95
CA SER A 106 -13.95 -2.03 19.18
C SER A 106 -15.01 -1.93 18.12
N GLU A 107 -15.81 -0.89 18.14
CA GLU A 107 -16.81 -0.59 17.11
C GLU A 107 -16.26 0.30 15.98
N ALA A 108 -15.04 0.82 16.14
CA ALA A 108 -14.43 1.74 15.20
C ALA A 108 -13.63 1.00 14.13
N PHE A 109 -13.96 1.25 12.87
CA PHE A 109 -13.18 0.86 11.70
C PHE A 109 -12.48 2.09 11.14
N SER A 110 -11.24 1.93 10.69
CA SER A 110 -10.48 2.98 10.04
C SER A 110 -9.76 2.42 8.81
N THR A 111 -9.36 3.32 7.93
CA THR A 111 -8.47 3.00 6.82
C THR A 111 -7.08 3.54 7.11
N VAL A 112 -6.08 2.95 6.49
CA VAL A 112 -4.69 3.37 6.58
C VAL A 112 -4.08 3.45 5.18
N ALA A 113 -3.10 4.33 5.00
CA ALA A 113 -2.45 4.54 3.71
C ALA A 113 -1.22 3.62 3.50
N PHE A 114 -1.18 2.45 4.14
CA PHE A 114 -0.09 1.50 3.93
C PHE A 114 -0.58 0.22 3.28
N GLY A 115 0.35 -0.44 2.56
CA GLY A 115 0.12 -1.75 1.96
C GLY A 115 0.06 -2.87 3.01
N THR A 116 -0.73 -3.89 2.70
CA THR A 116 -0.79 -5.16 3.45
C THR A 116 -1.18 -6.27 2.50
N GLU A 117 -0.77 -7.49 2.80
CA GLU A 117 -1.19 -8.69 2.06
C GLU A 117 -2.68 -9.00 2.21
N GLY A 118 -3.40 -8.30 3.10
CA GLY A 118 -4.84 -8.47 3.32
C GLY A 118 -5.67 -8.34 2.04
N GLY A 119 -5.26 -7.47 1.12
CA GLY A 119 -5.89 -7.33 -0.19
C GLY A 119 -5.85 -8.61 -1.03
N LEU A 120 -4.75 -9.39 -0.97
CA LEU A 120 -4.60 -10.66 -1.69
C LEU A 120 -5.63 -11.69 -1.21
N PHE A 121 -5.87 -11.77 0.10
CA PHE A 121 -6.90 -12.66 0.65
C PHE A 121 -8.30 -12.21 0.23
N ASN A 122 -8.53 -10.90 0.23
CA ASN A 122 -9.82 -10.34 -0.17
C ASN A 122 -10.15 -10.60 -1.65
N GLU A 123 -9.17 -10.53 -2.55
CA GLU A 123 -9.33 -10.83 -3.99
C GLU A 123 -9.77 -12.28 -4.25
N VAL A 124 -9.38 -13.23 -3.42
CA VAL A 124 -9.81 -14.63 -3.53
C VAL A 124 -11.07 -14.93 -2.72
N GLY A 125 -11.79 -13.90 -2.27
CA GLY A 125 -13.07 -14.02 -1.58
C GLY A 125 -12.98 -14.33 -0.08
N ILE A 126 -11.80 -14.21 0.53
CA ILE A 126 -11.62 -14.37 1.97
C ILE A 126 -11.86 -13.00 2.64
N ALA A 127 -12.91 -12.90 3.46
CA ALA A 127 -13.18 -11.70 4.24
C ALA A 127 -12.00 -11.36 5.14
N THR A 128 -11.41 -10.18 4.97
CA THR A 128 -10.14 -9.83 5.61
C THR A 128 -10.24 -8.47 6.30
N LEU A 129 -9.78 -8.41 7.53
CA LEU A 129 -9.62 -7.19 8.32
C LEU A 129 -8.29 -7.24 9.06
N ILE A 130 -7.68 -6.08 9.25
CA ILE A 130 -6.46 -5.97 10.05
C ILE A 130 -6.86 -5.56 11.47
N CYS A 131 -6.48 -6.37 12.44
CA CYS A 131 -6.72 -6.11 13.84
C CYS A 131 -5.53 -6.58 14.67
N GLY A 132 -5.09 -5.78 15.59
CA GLY A 132 -3.96 -6.10 16.46
C GLY A 132 -3.80 -5.10 17.60
N PRO A 133 -2.86 -5.36 18.51
CA PRO A 133 -2.54 -4.42 19.58
C PRO A 133 -1.78 -3.21 19.05
N GLY A 134 -1.86 -2.09 19.75
CA GLY A 134 -1.14 -0.88 19.40
C GLY A 134 -2.06 0.24 18.91
N SER A 135 -1.43 1.28 18.40
CA SER A 135 -2.10 2.42 17.81
C SER A 135 -1.32 2.89 16.58
N MET A 136 -2.01 3.11 15.47
CA MET A 136 -1.38 3.65 14.26
C MET A 136 -0.75 5.03 14.47
N ALA A 137 -1.16 5.76 15.53
CA ALA A 137 -0.49 6.99 15.92
C ALA A 137 0.96 6.78 16.38
N GLN A 138 1.35 5.57 16.75
CA GLN A 138 2.71 5.18 17.12
C GLN A 138 3.48 4.48 15.99
N GLY A 139 2.76 3.96 14.99
CA GLY A 139 3.36 3.21 13.89
C GLY A 139 4.31 4.06 13.05
N HIS A 140 5.40 3.44 12.59
CA HIS A 140 6.43 4.03 11.72
C HIS A 140 7.14 5.26 12.33
N LYS A 141 7.24 5.32 13.66
CA LYS A 141 7.95 6.38 14.39
C LYS A 141 9.17 5.82 15.12
N ALA A 142 10.13 6.71 15.37
CA ALA A 142 11.21 6.38 16.29
C ALA A 142 10.63 6.07 17.68
N ASP A 143 11.18 5.08 18.36
CA ASP A 143 10.73 4.62 19.68
C ASP A 143 9.27 4.13 19.70
N GLU A 144 8.82 3.50 18.60
CA GLU A 144 7.50 2.87 18.50
C GLU A 144 7.27 1.91 19.68
N PHE A 145 6.10 1.99 20.30
CA PHE A 145 5.76 1.18 21.46
C PHE A 145 4.33 0.65 21.39
N VAL A 146 4.07 -0.40 22.15
CA VAL A 146 2.73 -0.92 22.43
C VAL A 146 2.52 -1.01 23.94
N ALA A 147 1.37 -0.58 24.42
CA ALA A 147 1.04 -0.70 25.85
C ALA A 147 0.72 -2.17 26.21
N VAL A 148 1.21 -2.65 27.36
CA VAL A 148 0.97 -4.02 27.83
C VAL A 148 -0.52 -4.35 27.90
N ALA A 149 -1.35 -3.40 28.37
CA ALA A 149 -2.80 -3.58 28.40
C ALA A 149 -3.44 -3.80 27.01
N GLN A 150 -2.81 -3.36 25.93
CA GLN A 150 -3.27 -3.64 24.55
C GLN A 150 -2.90 -5.05 24.11
N LEU A 151 -1.75 -5.57 24.54
CA LEU A 151 -1.37 -6.97 24.36
C LEU A 151 -2.35 -7.89 25.10
N GLU A 152 -2.70 -7.57 26.33
CA GLU A 152 -3.67 -8.34 27.14
C GLU A 152 -5.04 -8.38 26.45
N ARG A 153 -5.53 -7.25 25.94
CA ARG A 153 -6.79 -7.20 25.16
C ARG A 153 -6.72 -8.02 23.88
N CYS A 154 -5.60 -7.97 23.19
CA CYS A 154 -5.39 -8.79 21.99
C CYS A 154 -5.43 -10.29 22.32
N MET A 155 -4.81 -10.71 23.43
CA MET A 155 -4.87 -12.10 23.89
C MET A 155 -6.29 -12.52 24.27
N ALA A 156 -7.09 -11.64 24.88
CA ALA A 156 -8.48 -11.92 25.17
C ALA A 156 -9.32 -12.08 23.89
N MET A 157 -9.11 -11.20 22.89
CA MET A 157 -9.75 -11.32 21.58
C MET A 157 -9.43 -12.67 20.90
N LEU A 158 -8.17 -13.08 20.91
CA LEU A 158 -7.76 -14.39 20.37
C LEU A 158 -8.39 -15.56 21.14
N GLY A 159 -8.62 -15.40 22.45
CA GLY A 159 -9.39 -16.34 23.25
C GLY A 159 -10.81 -16.51 22.75
N HIS A 160 -11.54 -15.40 22.48
CA HIS A 160 -12.88 -15.44 21.91
C HIS A 160 -12.92 -16.11 20.52
N LEU A 161 -11.93 -15.83 19.67
CA LEU A 161 -11.80 -16.52 18.38
C LEU A 161 -11.63 -18.02 18.56
N CYS A 162 -10.76 -18.45 19.48
CA CYS A 162 -10.57 -19.88 19.78
C CYS A 162 -11.84 -20.56 20.29
N ASP A 163 -12.60 -19.89 21.14
CA ASP A 163 -13.86 -20.43 21.66
C ASP A 163 -14.93 -20.51 20.56
N TRP A 164 -15.02 -19.52 19.71
CA TRP A 164 -15.89 -19.55 18.53
C TRP A 164 -15.55 -20.72 17.60
N MET A 165 -14.26 -20.93 17.28
CA MET A 165 -13.80 -22.04 16.44
C MET A 165 -14.11 -23.44 17.03
N ARG A 166 -14.19 -23.57 18.36
CA ARG A 166 -14.55 -24.84 19.01
C ARG A 166 -16.05 -25.10 19.03
N ALA A 167 -16.84 -24.03 18.90
CA ALA A 167 -18.30 -24.11 18.91
C ALA A 167 -18.90 -24.24 17.50
N ALA A 168 -18.14 -23.95 16.45
CA ALA A 168 -18.52 -24.07 15.04
C ALA A 168 -18.32 -25.51 14.55
#